data_a32b24cce6bad58b9d61d5d6dd4beb77
#
_entry.id   a32b24cce6bad58b9d61d5d6dd4beb77
#
_cell.length_a   1.000
_cell.length_b   1.000
_cell.length_c   1.000
_cell.angle_alpha   90.00
_cell.angle_beta   90.00
_cell.angle_gamma   90.00
#
_symmetry.space_group_name_H-M   'P 1'
#
loop_
_entity.id
_entity.type
_entity.pdbx_description
1 polymer ?
#
loop_
_entity_poly.entity_id
_entity_poly.type
_entity_poly.pdbx_seq_one_letter_code
_entity_poly.pdbx_strand_id
1 'polypeptide(L)'
;MNYLFKLIILLTILALTSCAKNNKEISLIQEINQEDEMIKAYKDGTKALEGGDTFIAAKKFLEAELLYPQSEWASKSSLMASYAYYIENNYSDAIYNLERFLKTYPKDKRLDYVYYLIGLCYYENIEGEKKDLKPLMEAKKKFNLVIDNYPNTDFALDSKFKLGLINDILASKEMYLGRHYIKKEKWVAAINRFKNILSDYDTTIYAEEAIHRLVEIHYKIGIEGEAKKYASLLGYNYLSSEWYKKTYNIFNKEYEVREIKKEKKSLKEKFKKLF
;
A
#
# COMPACT_ATOMS: atom_id res chain seq x y z
N MET A 1 -1.80 -41.52 -77.21
CA MET A 1 -1.72 -41.51 -75.75
C MET A 1 -1.05 -40.28 -75.13
N ASN A 2 -0.39 -39.42 -75.89
CA ASN A 2 0.37 -38.31 -75.41
C ASN A 2 -0.41 -36.94 -75.28
N TYR A 3 -1.52 -36.82 -75.98
CA TYR A 3 -2.29 -35.55 -75.90
C TYR A 3 -3.20 -35.48 -74.69
N LEU A 4 -3.79 -36.61 -74.29
CA LEU A 4 -4.66 -36.67 -73.12
C LEU A 4 -3.91 -36.41 -71.81
N PHE A 5 -2.69 -36.93 -71.74
CA PHE A 5 -1.81 -36.75 -70.58
C PHE A 5 -1.31 -35.30 -70.39
N LYS A 6 -1.00 -34.63 -71.54
CA LYS A 6 -0.66 -33.21 -71.54
C LYS A 6 -1.85 -32.31 -71.18
N LEU A 7 -3.06 -32.67 -71.58
CA LEU A 7 -4.27 -31.92 -71.21
C LEU A 7 -4.61 -32.04 -69.74
N ILE A 8 -4.39 -33.21 -69.13
CA ILE A 8 -4.60 -33.43 -67.70
C ILE A 8 -3.57 -32.63 -66.86
N ILE A 9 -2.30 -32.58 -67.28
CA ILE A 9 -1.27 -31.78 -66.62
C ILE A 9 -1.55 -30.28 -66.72
N LEU A 10 -2.06 -29.82 -67.87
CA LEU A 10 -2.45 -28.41 -68.04
C LEU A 10 -3.64 -28.02 -67.16
N LEU A 11 -4.63 -28.91 -66.99
CA LEU A 11 -5.77 -28.70 -66.12
C LEU A 11 -5.42 -28.70 -64.63
N THR A 12 -4.44 -29.53 -64.20
CA THR A 12 -3.98 -29.54 -62.81
C THR A 12 -3.15 -28.30 -62.46
N ILE A 13 -2.39 -27.74 -63.39
CA ILE A 13 -1.64 -26.48 -63.19
C ILE A 13 -2.60 -25.28 -63.11
N LEU A 14 -3.69 -25.23 -63.88
CA LEU A 14 -4.70 -24.18 -63.77
C LEU A 14 -5.50 -24.24 -62.46
N ALA A 15 -5.67 -25.43 -61.87
CA ALA A 15 -6.37 -25.56 -60.57
C ALA A 15 -5.52 -25.11 -59.38
N LEU A 16 -4.21 -25.02 -59.49
CA LEU A 16 -3.30 -24.60 -58.40
C LEU A 16 -3.11 -23.08 -58.30
N THR A 17 -3.56 -22.28 -59.25
CA THR A 17 -3.42 -20.82 -59.24
C THR A 17 -4.61 -20.08 -58.63
N SER A 18 -5.67 -20.80 -58.22
CA SER A 18 -6.93 -20.18 -57.74
C SER A 18 -6.99 -19.86 -56.23
N CYS A 19 -5.96 -20.18 -55.44
CA CYS A 19 -6.04 -20.01 -53.96
C CYS A 19 -5.23 -18.86 -53.34
N ALA A 20 -4.64 -17.95 -54.13
CA ALA A 20 -3.68 -17.00 -53.58
C ALA A 20 -4.16 -15.52 -53.47
N LYS A 21 -5.44 -15.21 -53.65
CA LYS A 21 -5.86 -13.79 -53.76
C LYS A 21 -6.81 -13.24 -52.71
N ASN A 22 -7.24 -14.03 -51.73
CA ASN A 22 -8.30 -13.55 -50.80
C ASN A 22 -7.88 -13.30 -49.33
N ASN A 23 -6.61 -13.54 -48.96
CA ASN A 23 -6.27 -13.47 -47.53
C ASN A 23 -5.85 -12.07 -47.06
N LYS A 24 -5.49 -11.13 -47.93
CA LYS A 24 -5.05 -9.79 -47.47
C LYS A 24 -6.20 -8.82 -47.20
N GLU A 25 -7.28 -8.90 -47.97
CA GLU A 25 -8.42 -7.99 -47.76
C GLU A 25 -9.28 -8.41 -46.56
N ILE A 26 -9.38 -9.73 -46.29
CA ILE A 26 -10.13 -10.24 -45.12
C ILE A 26 -9.41 -9.90 -43.82
N SER A 27 -8.07 -9.95 -43.78
CA SER A 27 -7.30 -9.59 -42.60
C SER A 27 -7.34 -8.09 -42.27
N LEU A 28 -7.26 -7.22 -43.26
CA LEU A 28 -7.40 -5.77 -43.11
C LEU A 28 -8.77 -5.35 -42.62
N ILE A 29 -9.85 -5.93 -43.15
CA ILE A 29 -11.23 -5.66 -42.75
C ILE A 29 -11.48 -6.15 -41.32
N GLN A 30 -10.93 -7.32 -40.92
CA GLN A 30 -11.03 -7.82 -39.55
C GLN A 30 -10.22 -6.96 -38.53
N GLU A 31 -9.02 -6.51 -38.88
CA GLU A 31 -8.20 -5.65 -38.02
C GLU A 31 -8.88 -4.27 -37.80
N ILE A 32 -9.42 -3.66 -38.85
CA ILE A 32 -10.16 -2.39 -38.76
C ILE A 32 -11.40 -2.55 -37.87
N ASN A 33 -12.14 -3.64 -38.04
CA ASN A 33 -13.33 -3.92 -37.22
C ASN A 33 -12.95 -4.17 -35.76
N GLN A 34 -11.82 -4.87 -35.47
CA GLN A 34 -11.38 -5.13 -34.12
C GLN A 34 -10.93 -3.87 -33.39
N GLU A 35 -10.25 -2.95 -34.05
CA GLU A 35 -9.87 -1.65 -33.49
C GLU A 35 -11.09 -0.79 -33.15
N ASP A 36 -12.05 -0.70 -34.06
CA ASP A 36 -13.29 0.05 -33.82
C ASP A 36 -14.11 -0.55 -32.66
N GLU A 37 -14.23 -1.87 -32.62
CA GLU A 37 -14.89 -2.58 -31.52
C GLU A 37 -14.19 -2.37 -30.19
N MET A 38 -12.85 -2.40 -30.16
CA MET A 38 -12.04 -2.11 -28.98
C MET A 38 -12.28 -0.67 -28.49
N ILE A 39 -12.22 0.32 -29.39
CA ILE A 39 -12.48 1.73 -29.07
C ILE A 39 -13.87 1.91 -28.49
N LYS A 40 -14.88 1.25 -29.10
CA LYS A 40 -16.25 1.27 -28.60
C LYS A 40 -16.35 0.67 -27.21
N ALA A 41 -15.79 -0.52 -26.97
CA ALA A 41 -15.78 -1.16 -25.66
C ALA A 41 -15.10 -0.29 -24.60
N TYR A 42 -13.96 0.33 -24.94
CA TYR A 42 -13.27 1.27 -24.05
C TYR A 42 -14.12 2.49 -23.70
N LYS A 43 -14.78 3.11 -24.68
CA LYS A 43 -15.71 4.24 -24.47
C LYS A 43 -16.91 3.84 -23.62
N ASP A 44 -17.49 2.67 -23.87
CA ASP A 44 -18.61 2.14 -23.09
C ASP A 44 -18.18 1.90 -21.63
N GLY A 45 -16.96 1.38 -21.41
CA GLY A 45 -16.35 1.23 -20.10
C GLY A 45 -16.16 2.56 -19.37
N THR A 46 -15.66 3.59 -20.08
CA THR A 46 -15.51 4.94 -19.52
C THR A 46 -16.85 5.53 -19.11
N LYS A 47 -17.87 5.43 -19.98
CA LYS A 47 -19.22 5.90 -19.69
C LYS A 47 -19.84 5.19 -18.48
N ALA A 48 -19.66 3.87 -18.37
CA ALA A 48 -20.13 3.09 -17.24
C ALA A 48 -19.44 3.53 -15.93
N LEU A 49 -18.12 3.77 -15.98
CA LEU A 49 -17.35 4.23 -14.82
C LEU A 49 -17.83 5.62 -14.36
N GLU A 50 -18.04 6.55 -15.28
CA GLU A 50 -18.57 7.90 -15.01
C GLU A 50 -20.00 7.84 -14.45
N GLY A 51 -20.78 6.86 -14.87
CA GLY A 51 -22.14 6.59 -14.37
C GLY A 51 -22.18 5.87 -13.02
N GLY A 52 -21.04 5.45 -12.47
CA GLY A 52 -20.96 4.72 -11.21
C GLY A 52 -21.15 3.20 -11.35
N ASP A 53 -21.33 2.68 -12.57
CA ASP A 53 -21.45 1.24 -12.86
C ASP A 53 -20.08 0.58 -12.99
N THR A 54 -19.35 0.53 -11.90
CA THR A 54 -17.94 0.07 -11.84
C THR A 54 -17.77 -1.37 -12.29
N PHE A 55 -18.73 -2.26 -12.00
CA PHE A 55 -18.69 -3.65 -12.45
C PHE A 55 -18.83 -3.76 -13.98
N ILE A 56 -19.77 -3.02 -14.58
CA ILE A 56 -19.92 -2.96 -16.04
C ILE A 56 -18.69 -2.32 -16.67
N ALA A 57 -18.15 -1.26 -16.05
CA ALA A 57 -16.93 -0.61 -16.52
C ALA A 57 -15.75 -1.59 -16.58
N ALA A 58 -15.48 -2.34 -15.51
CA ALA A 58 -14.43 -3.34 -15.47
C ALA A 58 -14.58 -4.38 -16.58
N LYS A 59 -15.80 -4.91 -16.78
CA LYS A 59 -16.10 -5.88 -17.83
C LYS A 59 -15.83 -5.31 -19.23
N LYS A 60 -16.24 -4.07 -19.49
CA LYS A 60 -16.04 -3.40 -20.78
C LYS A 60 -14.57 -3.08 -21.06
N PHE A 61 -13.82 -2.69 -20.04
CA PHE A 61 -12.37 -2.51 -20.19
C PHE A 61 -11.63 -3.84 -20.44
N LEU A 62 -12.02 -4.94 -19.78
CA LEU A 62 -11.46 -6.27 -20.07
C LEU A 62 -11.83 -6.75 -21.49
N GLU A 63 -13.06 -6.47 -21.96
CA GLU A 63 -13.47 -6.72 -23.34
C GLU A 63 -12.58 -5.96 -24.32
N ALA A 64 -12.31 -4.67 -24.09
CA ALA A 64 -11.43 -3.86 -24.92
C ALA A 64 -9.98 -4.41 -24.95
N GLU A 65 -9.44 -4.88 -23.82
CA GLU A 65 -8.13 -5.54 -23.77
C GLU A 65 -8.06 -6.77 -24.66
N LEU A 66 -9.12 -7.60 -24.67
CA LEU A 66 -9.18 -8.85 -25.41
C LEU A 66 -9.39 -8.65 -26.92
N LEU A 67 -10.12 -7.60 -27.31
CA LEU A 67 -10.41 -7.34 -28.73
C LEU A 67 -9.18 -6.95 -29.53
N TYR A 68 -8.23 -6.20 -28.94
CA TYR A 68 -7.01 -5.79 -29.63
C TYR A 68 -5.77 -5.82 -28.72
N PRO A 69 -5.29 -7.02 -28.33
CA PRO A 69 -4.28 -7.22 -27.30
C PRO A 69 -2.88 -6.69 -27.66
N GLN A 70 -2.60 -6.48 -28.96
CA GLN A 70 -1.32 -5.96 -29.44
C GLN A 70 -1.25 -4.41 -29.41
N SER A 71 -2.32 -3.74 -29.08
CA SER A 71 -2.39 -2.28 -29.07
C SER A 71 -1.89 -1.67 -27.76
N GLU A 72 -1.51 -0.40 -27.80
CA GLU A 72 -1.24 0.41 -26.58
C GLU A 72 -2.51 0.56 -25.71
N TRP A 73 -3.69 0.39 -26.30
CA TRP A 73 -4.96 0.43 -25.60
C TRP A 73 -5.20 -0.79 -24.72
N ALA A 74 -4.62 -1.93 -25.06
CA ALA A 74 -4.79 -3.16 -24.28
C ALA A 74 -4.27 -2.99 -22.84
N SER A 75 -3.05 -2.51 -22.67
CA SER A 75 -2.50 -2.24 -21.34
C SER A 75 -3.24 -1.13 -20.60
N LYS A 76 -3.72 -0.08 -21.32
CA LYS A 76 -4.54 0.98 -20.73
C LYS A 76 -5.89 0.43 -20.26
N SER A 77 -6.54 -0.40 -21.06
CA SER A 77 -7.82 -1.03 -20.72
C SER A 77 -7.70 -1.97 -19.53
N SER A 78 -6.67 -2.81 -19.49
CA SER A 78 -6.38 -3.68 -18.36
C SER A 78 -6.21 -2.90 -17.04
N LEU A 79 -5.50 -1.77 -17.09
CA LEU A 79 -5.31 -0.91 -15.94
C LEU A 79 -6.62 -0.22 -15.51
N MET A 80 -7.44 0.24 -16.47
CA MET A 80 -8.74 0.84 -16.18
C MET A 80 -9.74 -0.17 -15.58
N ALA A 81 -9.69 -1.43 -16.00
CA ALA A 81 -10.48 -2.50 -15.38
C ALA A 81 -10.08 -2.71 -13.92
N SER A 82 -8.77 -2.74 -13.65
CA SER A 82 -8.25 -2.86 -12.27
C SER A 82 -8.66 -1.67 -11.39
N TYR A 83 -8.63 -0.47 -11.95
CA TYR A 83 -9.08 0.74 -11.26
C TYR A 83 -10.59 0.72 -10.97
N ALA A 84 -11.40 0.22 -11.89
CA ALA A 84 -12.85 0.05 -11.67
C ALA A 84 -13.13 -0.92 -10.50
N TYR A 85 -12.42 -2.03 -10.41
CA TYR A 85 -12.50 -2.95 -9.24
C TYR A 85 -12.05 -2.28 -7.94
N TYR A 86 -10.99 -1.46 -7.98
CA TYR A 86 -10.53 -0.72 -6.80
C TYR A 86 -11.60 0.24 -6.26
N ILE A 87 -12.26 1.01 -7.15
CA ILE A 87 -13.33 1.95 -6.76
C ILE A 87 -14.53 1.22 -6.13
N GLU A 88 -14.84 0.02 -6.60
CA GLU A 88 -15.90 -0.85 -6.04
C GLU A 88 -15.52 -1.44 -4.67
N ASN A 89 -14.32 -1.17 -4.17
CA ASN A 89 -13.73 -1.82 -3.00
C ASN A 89 -13.54 -3.34 -3.18
N ASN A 90 -13.58 -3.83 -4.43
CA ASN A 90 -13.27 -5.21 -4.76
C ASN A 90 -11.73 -5.37 -4.91
N TYR A 91 -11.04 -5.23 -3.78
CA TYR A 91 -9.58 -5.21 -3.75
C TYR A 91 -8.94 -6.51 -4.23
N SER A 92 -9.61 -7.65 -4.01
CA SER A 92 -9.09 -8.95 -4.44
C SER A 92 -8.99 -9.05 -5.97
N ASP A 93 -10.04 -8.66 -6.69
CA ASP A 93 -10.06 -8.66 -8.14
C ASP A 93 -9.17 -7.56 -8.72
N ALA A 94 -9.08 -6.40 -8.05
CA ALA A 94 -8.14 -5.34 -8.42
C ALA A 94 -6.69 -5.85 -8.35
N ILE A 95 -6.27 -6.46 -7.24
CA ILE A 95 -4.93 -7.02 -7.06
C ILE A 95 -4.65 -8.11 -8.11
N TYR A 96 -5.59 -9.05 -8.31
CA TYR A 96 -5.45 -10.11 -9.29
C TYR A 96 -5.18 -9.57 -10.70
N ASN A 97 -5.97 -8.59 -11.14
CA ASN A 97 -5.81 -7.96 -12.46
C ASN A 97 -4.51 -7.13 -12.57
N LEU A 98 -4.13 -6.41 -11.51
CA LEU A 98 -2.87 -5.66 -11.47
C LEU A 98 -1.64 -6.58 -11.50
N GLU A 99 -1.67 -7.71 -10.80
CA GLU A 99 -0.59 -8.70 -10.85
C GLU A 99 -0.52 -9.39 -12.22
N ARG A 100 -1.67 -9.63 -12.87
CA ARG A 100 -1.72 -10.09 -14.26
C ARG A 100 -1.12 -9.02 -15.18
N PHE A 101 -1.46 -7.73 -14.97
CA PHE A 101 -0.88 -6.61 -15.73
C PHE A 101 0.65 -6.61 -15.66
N LEU A 102 1.24 -6.75 -14.47
CA LEU A 102 2.69 -6.79 -14.30
C LEU A 102 3.36 -7.91 -15.09
N LYS A 103 2.68 -9.06 -15.27
CA LYS A 103 3.17 -10.21 -16.05
C LYS A 103 3.01 -10.01 -17.55
N THR A 104 1.89 -9.40 -17.97
CA THR A 104 1.54 -9.22 -19.38
C THR A 104 2.24 -8.01 -20.00
N TYR A 105 2.39 -6.92 -19.22
CA TYR A 105 2.93 -5.64 -19.69
C TYR A 105 4.16 -5.17 -18.85
N PRO A 106 5.24 -5.96 -18.75
CA PRO A 106 6.36 -5.69 -17.82
C PRO A 106 7.20 -4.47 -18.18
N LYS A 107 6.98 -3.87 -19.36
CA LYS A 107 7.67 -2.66 -19.83
C LYS A 107 6.73 -1.44 -19.98
N ASP A 108 5.51 -1.52 -19.46
CA ASP A 108 4.57 -0.39 -19.53
C ASP A 108 5.09 0.79 -18.71
N LYS A 109 4.88 1.99 -19.22
CA LYS A 109 5.33 3.23 -18.57
C LYS A 109 4.61 3.59 -17.27
N ARG A 110 3.51 2.90 -16.95
CA ARG A 110 2.64 3.13 -15.78
C ARG A 110 2.88 2.11 -14.66
N LEU A 111 4.01 1.41 -14.65
CA LEU A 111 4.32 0.43 -13.60
C LEU A 111 4.39 1.06 -12.21
N ASP A 112 4.82 2.31 -12.10
CA ASP A 112 4.79 3.10 -10.87
C ASP A 112 3.37 3.18 -10.28
N TYR A 113 2.39 3.56 -11.11
CA TYR A 113 0.98 3.60 -10.71
C TYR A 113 0.43 2.20 -10.40
N VAL A 114 0.81 1.18 -11.16
CA VAL A 114 0.36 -0.21 -10.92
C VAL A 114 0.81 -0.70 -9.54
N TYR A 115 2.07 -0.54 -9.19
CA TYR A 115 2.59 -0.92 -7.87
C TYR A 115 1.96 -0.10 -6.75
N TYR A 116 1.77 1.19 -6.98
CA TYR A 116 1.09 2.08 -6.05
C TYR A 116 -0.37 1.64 -5.80
N LEU A 117 -1.13 1.34 -6.86
CA LEU A 117 -2.51 0.90 -6.75
C LEU A 117 -2.65 -0.47 -6.04
N ILE A 118 -1.72 -1.42 -6.27
CA ILE A 118 -1.66 -2.66 -5.47
C ILE A 118 -1.44 -2.32 -3.98
N GLY A 119 -0.51 -1.39 -3.70
CA GLY A 119 -0.26 -0.91 -2.34
C GLY A 119 -1.52 -0.34 -1.69
N LEU A 120 -2.29 0.48 -2.43
CA LEU A 120 -3.56 1.03 -1.96
C LEU A 120 -4.61 -0.06 -1.69
N CYS A 121 -4.77 -1.05 -2.58
CA CYS A 121 -5.70 -2.15 -2.36
C CYS A 121 -5.41 -2.90 -1.06
N TYR A 122 -4.14 -3.16 -0.76
CA TYR A 122 -3.75 -3.78 0.51
C TYR A 122 -3.95 -2.83 1.70
N TYR A 123 -3.68 -1.53 1.52
CA TYR A 123 -3.81 -0.53 2.57
C TYR A 123 -5.28 -0.31 2.98
N GLU A 124 -6.18 -0.17 2.02
CA GLU A 124 -7.62 0.03 2.29
C GLU A 124 -8.31 -1.23 2.88
N ASN A 125 -7.72 -2.41 2.69
CA ASN A 125 -8.23 -3.66 3.25
C ASN A 125 -7.84 -3.88 4.74
N ILE A 126 -7.41 -2.80 5.44
CA ILE A 126 -7.01 -2.87 6.85
C ILE A 126 -8.21 -2.66 7.75
N GLU A 127 -8.48 -3.62 8.63
CA GLU A 127 -9.57 -3.57 9.60
C GLU A 127 -9.13 -3.18 11.02
N GLY A 128 -7.98 -2.48 11.16
CA GLY A 128 -7.47 -1.95 12.43
C GLY A 128 -6.36 -2.78 13.09
N GLU A 129 -5.72 -2.20 14.13
CA GLU A 129 -4.51 -2.69 14.79
C GLU A 129 -4.62 -4.07 15.47
N LYS A 130 -5.83 -4.54 15.76
CA LYS A 130 -6.06 -5.79 16.49
C LYS A 130 -6.21 -7.02 15.58
N LYS A 131 -6.36 -6.81 14.27
CA LYS A 131 -6.58 -7.86 13.28
C LYS A 131 -5.28 -8.29 12.59
N ASP A 132 -5.41 -9.03 11.50
CA ASP A 132 -4.27 -9.49 10.72
C ASP A 132 -3.54 -8.31 10.07
N LEU A 133 -2.25 -8.17 10.37
CA LEU A 133 -1.38 -7.14 9.79
C LEU A 133 -0.73 -7.57 8.46
N LYS A 134 -1.05 -8.76 7.95
CA LYS A 134 -0.45 -9.24 6.70
C LYS A 134 -0.75 -8.32 5.51
N PRO A 135 -1.98 -7.83 5.29
CA PRO A 135 -2.24 -6.84 4.24
C PRO A 135 -1.38 -5.58 4.40
N LEU A 136 -1.23 -5.09 5.63
CA LEU A 136 -0.42 -3.91 5.94
C LEU A 136 1.06 -4.09 5.56
N MET A 137 1.62 -5.28 5.81
CA MET A 137 2.98 -5.60 5.43
C MET A 137 3.15 -5.69 3.90
N GLU A 138 2.15 -6.21 3.18
CA GLU A 138 2.15 -6.21 1.72
C GLU A 138 2.02 -4.79 1.16
N ALA A 139 1.16 -3.93 1.74
CA ALA A 139 1.09 -2.51 1.38
C ALA A 139 2.45 -1.82 1.56
N LYS A 140 3.08 -1.98 2.74
CA LYS A 140 4.41 -1.45 3.04
C LYS A 140 5.43 -1.86 1.99
N LYS A 141 5.45 -3.14 1.60
CA LYS A 141 6.36 -3.68 0.59
C LYS A 141 6.13 -3.02 -0.79
N LYS A 142 4.88 -2.85 -1.20
CA LYS A 142 4.55 -2.23 -2.49
C LYS A 142 4.89 -0.74 -2.53
N PHE A 143 4.61 0.00 -1.45
CA PHE A 143 4.97 1.42 -1.35
C PHE A 143 6.49 1.64 -1.33
N ASN A 144 7.26 0.80 -0.61
CA ASN A 144 8.72 0.85 -0.68
C ASN A 144 9.23 0.63 -2.10
N LEU A 145 8.66 -0.36 -2.83
CA LEU A 145 9.04 -0.61 -4.22
C LEU A 145 8.80 0.61 -5.11
N VAL A 146 7.69 1.35 -4.92
CA VAL A 146 7.43 2.59 -5.67
C VAL A 146 8.47 3.66 -5.33
N ILE A 147 8.80 3.84 -4.05
CA ILE A 147 9.77 4.84 -3.60
C ILE A 147 11.16 4.54 -4.15
N ASP A 148 11.57 3.27 -4.12
CA ASP A 148 12.93 2.86 -4.48
C ASP A 148 13.14 2.89 -6.00
N ASN A 149 12.14 2.44 -6.79
CA ASN A 149 12.29 2.32 -8.24
C ASN A 149 11.79 3.55 -9.02
N TYR A 150 10.89 4.34 -8.43
CA TYR A 150 10.25 5.49 -9.10
C TYR A 150 10.28 6.76 -8.23
N PRO A 151 11.44 7.16 -7.66
CA PRO A 151 11.53 8.17 -6.58
C PRO A 151 11.02 9.56 -6.95
N ASN A 152 10.95 9.90 -8.25
CA ASN A 152 10.60 11.22 -8.75
C ASN A 152 9.13 11.34 -9.19
N THR A 153 8.27 10.38 -8.83
CA THR A 153 6.85 10.38 -9.16
C THR A 153 5.99 10.89 -7.99
N ASP A 154 4.82 11.44 -8.30
CA ASP A 154 3.83 11.82 -7.29
C ASP A 154 3.38 10.60 -6.47
N PHE A 155 3.36 9.42 -7.10
CA PHE A 155 3.05 8.16 -6.41
C PHE A 155 4.10 7.79 -5.36
N ALA A 156 5.38 8.09 -5.59
CA ALA A 156 6.43 7.89 -4.59
C ALA A 156 6.27 8.86 -3.41
N LEU A 157 5.87 10.11 -3.67
CA LEU A 157 5.61 11.08 -2.61
C LEU A 157 4.43 10.64 -1.71
N ASP A 158 3.31 10.24 -2.31
CA ASP A 158 2.17 9.73 -1.54
C ASP A 158 2.49 8.40 -0.85
N SER A 159 3.27 7.52 -1.49
CA SER A 159 3.75 6.28 -0.86
C SER A 159 4.55 6.54 0.42
N LYS A 160 5.39 7.57 0.45
CA LYS A 160 6.13 7.97 1.67
C LYS A 160 5.17 8.38 2.79
N PHE A 161 4.14 9.15 2.46
CA PHE A 161 3.10 9.53 3.42
C PHE A 161 2.35 8.31 3.95
N LYS A 162 1.89 7.43 3.06
CA LYS A 162 1.21 6.17 3.44
C LYS A 162 2.10 5.27 4.31
N LEU A 163 3.41 5.20 4.03
CA LEU A 163 4.36 4.48 4.89
C LEU A 163 4.45 5.04 6.30
N GLY A 164 4.38 6.36 6.45
CA GLY A 164 4.30 6.99 7.78
C GLY A 164 3.10 6.48 8.57
N LEU A 165 1.91 6.51 7.95
CA LEU A 165 0.67 6.01 8.56
C LEU A 165 0.73 4.50 8.88
N ILE A 166 1.32 3.70 7.98
CA ILE A 166 1.55 2.28 8.22
C ILE A 166 2.46 2.05 9.42
N ASN A 167 3.56 2.80 9.51
CA ASN A 167 4.48 2.68 10.64
C ASN A 167 3.82 3.06 11.96
N ASP A 168 2.94 4.08 11.98
CA ASP A 168 2.16 4.41 13.18
C ASP A 168 1.23 3.26 13.60
N ILE A 169 0.56 2.60 12.67
CA ILE A 169 -0.31 1.44 12.98
C ILE A 169 0.54 0.28 13.53
N LEU A 170 1.70 -0.02 12.92
CA LEU A 170 2.59 -1.09 13.37
C LEU A 170 3.18 -0.77 14.75
N ALA A 171 3.62 0.46 14.98
CA ALA A 171 4.10 0.92 16.29
C ALA A 171 3.00 0.85 17.35
N SER A 172 1.76 1.23 17.01
CA SER A 172 0.62 1.12 17.94
C SER A 172 0.37 -0.32 18.39
N LYS A 173 0.53 -1.29 17.49
CA LYS A 173 0.44 -2.72 17.80
C LYS A 173 1.53 -3.17 18.77
N GLU A 174 2.78 -2.80 18.51
CA GLU A 174 3.90 -3.09 19.41
C GLU A 174 3.68 -2.44 20.79
N MET A 175 3.20 -1.19 20.81
CA MET A 175 2.85 -0.48 22.04
C MET A 175 1.73 -1.19 22.81
N TYR A 176 0.66 -1.60 22.14
CA TYR A 176 -0.43 -2.36 22.74
C TYR A 176 0.06 -3.66 23.38
N LEU A 177 0.88 -4.43 22.65
CA LEU A 177 1.46 -5.68 23.15
C LEU A 177 2.41 -5.43 24.32
N GLY A 178 3.27 -4.41 24.24
CA GLY A 178 4.17 -4.00 25.31
C GLY A 178 3.43 -3.68 26.60
N ARG A 179 2.41 -2.84 26.53
CA ARG A 179 1.52 -2.50 27.66
C ARG A 179 0.78 -3.73 28.22
N HIS A 180 0.37 -4.66 27.35
CA HIS A 180 -0.25 -5.93 27.79
C HIS A 180 0.74 -6.79 28.57
N TYR A 181 1.98 -6.93 28.09
CA TYR A 181 3.02 -7.68 28.80
C TYR A 181 3.41 -7.05 30.14
N ILE A 182 3.44 -5.72 30.25
CA ILE A 182 3.60 -5.03 31.55
C ILE A 182 2.53 -5.49 32.56
N LYS A 183 1.25 -5.47 32.14
CA LYS A 183 0.11 -5.91 32.99
C LYS A 183 0.22 -7.37 33.44
N LYS A 184 0.94 -8.20 32.68
CA LYS A 184 1.20 -9.62 32.99
C LYS A 184 2.54 -9.85 33.65
N GLU A 185 3.26 -8.77 33.99
CA GLU A 185 4.61 -8.79 34.59
C GLU A 185 5.66 -9.57 33.78
N LYS A 186 5.43 -9.69 32.45
CA LYS A 186 6.35 -10.34 31.51
C LYS A 186 7.36 -9.31 30.98
N TRP A 187 8.29 -8.89 31.85
CA TRP A 187 9.18 -7.75 31.62
C TRP A 187 10.01 -7.88 30.36
N VAL A 188 10.66 -9.03 30.13
CA VAL A 188 11.49 -9.25 28.92
C VAL A 188 10.68 -9.13 27.65
N ALA A 189 9.46 -9.70 27.63
CA ALA A 189 8.59 -9.60 26.47
C ALA A 189 8.15 -8.15 26.22
N ALA A 190 7.84 -7.39 27.28
CA ALA A 190 7.51 -5.97 27.17
C ALA A 190 8.70 -5.14 26.64
N ILE A 191 9.90 -5.35 27.18
CA ILE A 191 11.13 -4.69 26.72
C ILE A 191 11.36 -4.91 25.23
N ASN A 192 11.21 -6.14 24.74
CA ASN A 192 11.39 -6.44 23.32
C ASN A 192 10.39 -5.68 22.43
N ARG A 193 9.12 -5.57 22.86
CA ARG A 193 8.12 -4.81 22.11
C ARG A 193 8.45 -3.34 22.01
N PHE A 194 8.85 -2.70 23.11
CA PHE A 194 9.24 -1.29 23.09
C PHE A 194 10.56 -1.05 22.33
N LYS A 195 11.51 -2.01 22.40
CA LYS A 195 12.72 -1.94 21.58
C LYS A 195 12.42 -2.02 20.08
N ASN A 196 11.45 -2.85 19.66
CA ASN A 196 11.01 -2.91 18.26
C ASN A 196 10.47 -1.55 17.77
N ILE A 197 9.78 -0.78 18.65
CA ILE A 197 9.34 0.57 18.28
C ILE A 197 10.55 1.47 18.00
N LEU A 198 11.58 1.39 18.82
CA LEU A 198 12.76 2.25 18.67
C LEU A 198 13.67 1.82 17.51
N SER A 199 13.65 0.54 17.11
CA SER A 199 14.46 0.05 15.98
C SER A 199 13.77 0.26 14.63
N ASP A 200 12.46 0.04 14.56
CA ASP A 200 11.73 -0.09 13.29
C ASP A 200 10.75 1.07 13.03
N TYR A 201 10.40 1.84 14.09
CA TYR A 201 9.34 2.85 14.08
C TYR A 201 9.70 4.09 14.92
N ASP A 202 10.96 4.47 14.95
CA ASP A 202 11.50 5.56 15.79
C ASP A 202 10.96 6.97 15.47
N THR A 203 10.44 7.14 14.24
CA THR A 203 9.83 8.39 13.76
C THR A 203 8.35 8.53 14.12
N THR A 204 7.75 7.51 14.74
CA THR A 204 6.33 7.52 15.10
C THR A 204 6.08 8.24 16.43
N ILE A 205 4.82 8.65 16.64
CA ILE A 205 4.38 9.26 17.90
C ILE A 205 4.55 8.34 19.13
N TYR A 206 4.79 7.06 18.93
CA TYR A 206 4.94 6.05 19.97
C TYR A 206 6.38 5.94 20.51
N ALA A 207 7.37 6.54 19.84
CA ALA A 207 8.77 6.42 20.22
C ALA A 207 9.04 6.99 21.63
N GLU A 208 8.51 8.17 21.93
CA GLU A 208 8.67 8.81 23.24
C GLU A 208 8.13 7.94 24.39
N GLU A 209 6.90 7.43 24.23
CA GLU A 209 6.31 6.55 25.24
C GLU A 209 7.10 5.25 25.37
N ALA A 210 7.57 4.67 24.26
CA ALA A 210 8.37 3.43 24.29
C ALA A 210 9.65 3.61 25.12
N ILE A 211 10.36 4.74 24.94
CA ILE A 211 11.54 5.06 25.74
C ILE A 211 11.17 5.17 27.23
N HIS A 212 10.09 5.91 27.54
CA HIS A 212 9.61 6.03 28.92
C HIS A 212 9.29 4.67 29.56
N ARG A 213 8.58 3.78 28.84
CA ARG A 213 8.25 2.43 29.32
C ARG A 213 9.50 1.57 29.55
N LEU A 214 10.51 1.72 28.71
CA LEU A 214 11.80 1.06 28.95
C LEU A 214 12.47 1.56 30.24
N VAL A 215 12.39 2.86 30.52
CA VAL A 215 12.88 3.41 31.81
C VAL A 215 12.12 2.79 32.99
N GLU A 216 10.78 2.83 32.95
CA GLU A 216 9.94 2.28 34.04
C GLU A 216 10.27 0.80 34.32
N ILE A 217 10.37 -0.02 33.28
CA ILE A 217 10.60 -1.45 33.45
C ILE A 217 11.99 -1.71 34.00
N HIS A 218 13.04 -1.11 33.39
CA HIS A 218 14.42 -1.32 33.86
C HIS A 218 14.63 -0.84 35.30
N TYR A 219 14.04 0.29 35.67
CA TYR A 219 14.06 0.79 37.02
C TYR A 219 13.34 -0.18 37.99
N LYS A 220 12.14 -0.66 37.62
CA LYS A 220 11.34 -1.58 38.44
C LYS A 220 12.04 -2.91 38.70
N ILE A 221 12.76 -3.45 37.71
CA ILE A 221 13.50 -4.73 37.85
C ILE A 221 14.95 -4.56 38.41
N GLY A 222 15.32 -3.32 38.84
CA GLY A 222 16.59 -3.04 39.47
C GLY A 222 17.78 -2.84 38.52
N ILE A 223 17.56 -2.72 37.20
CA ILE A 223 18.62 -2.45 36.21
C ILE A 223 18.75 -0.94 36.00
N GLU A 224 19.12 -0.22 37.05
CA GLU A 224 19.15 1.26 37.04
C GLU A 224 20.07 1.86 35.97
N GLY A 225 21.17 1.19 35.61
CA GLY A 225 22.13 1.64 34.59
C GLY A 225 21.42 1.78 33.22
N GLU A 226 20.62 0.77 32.81
CA GLU A 226 19.87 0.83 31.59
C GLU A 226 18.70 1.84 31.66
N ALA A 227 18.01 1.91 32.82
CA ALA A 227 16.99 2.93 33.05
C ALA A 227 17.54 4.35 32.84
N LYS A 228 18.74 4.67 33.37
CA LYS A 228 19.38 5.97 33.19
C LYS A 228 19.78 6.24 31.74
N LYS A 229 20.23 5.22 30.98
CA LYS A 229 20.54 5.38 29.54
C LYS A 229 19.30 5.78 28.74
N TYR A 230 18.17 5.08 28.92
CA TYR A 230 16.93 5.42 28.24
C TYR A 230 16.38 6.78 28.71
N ALA A 231 16.50 7.13 29.99
CA ALA A 231 16.11 8.45 30.48
C ALA A 231 16.94 9.57 29.84
N SER A 232 18.26 9.36 29.69
CA SER A 232 19.12 10.31 28.98
C SER A 232 18.76 10.43 27.50
N LEU A 233 18.43 9.32 26.83
CA LEU A 233 17.98 9.31 25.44
C LEU A 233 16.68 10.14 25.29
N LEU A 234 15.72 9.95 26.19
CA LEU A 234 14.45 10.71 26.19
C LEU A 234 14.71 12.20 26.45
N GLY A 235 15.58 12.54 27.40
CA GLY A 235 15.94 13.92 27.71
C GLY A 235 16.67 14.61 26.56
N TYR A 236 17.52 13.90 25.84
CA TYR A 236 18.25 14.46 24.70
C TYR A 236 17.33 14.78 23.50
N ASN A 237 16.42 13.87 23.17
CA ASN A 237 15.59 14.01 21.97
C ASN A 237 14.24 14.71 22.23
N TYR A 238 13.67 14.63 23.45
CA TYR A 238 12.29 14.99 23.75
C TYR A 238 12.15 15.77 25.07
N LEU A 239 13.02 16.74 25.32
CA LEU A 239 13.12 17.48 26.59
C LEU A 239 11.83 18.14 27.04
N SER A 240 10.96 18.58 26.11
CA SER A 240 9.69 19.26 26.40
C SER A 240 8.49 18.31 26.54
N SER A 241 8.66 17.01 26.33
CA SER A 241 7.55 16.06 26.31
C SER A 241 7.00 15.73 27.70
N GLU A 242 5.73 15.37 27.75
CA GLU A 242 5.09 14.87 28.98
C GLU A 242 5.73 13.55 29.45
N TRP A 243 6.25 12.74 28.53
CA TRP A 243 6.95 11.50 28.87
C TRP A 243 8.30 11.77 29.53
N TYR A 244 8.99 12.84 29.11
CA TYR A 244 10.22 13.26 29.80
C TYR A 244 9.94 13.66 31.25
N LYS A 245 8.90 14.48 31.51
CA LYS A 245 8.52 14.86 32.87
C LYS A 245 8.19 13.66 33.74
N LYS A 246 7.42 12.70 33.22
CA LYS A 246 7.11 11.44 33.92
C LYS A 246 8.36 10.63 34.22
N THR A 247 9.30 10.55 33.27
CA THR A 247 10.58 9.85 33.43
C THR A 247 11.43 10.52 34.50
N TYR A 248 11.50 11.86 34.49
CA TYR A 248 12.25 12.61 35.49
C TYR A 248 11.75 12.33 36.91
N ASN A 249 10.44 12.21 37.10
CA ASN A 249 9.82 11.93 38.38
C ASN A 249 10.12 10.52 38.93
N ILE A 250 10.49 9.55 38.08
CA ILE A 250 10.93 8.21 38.54
C ILE A 250 12.20 8.31 39.40
N PHE A 251 13.15 9.17 39.00
CA PHE A 251 14.42 9.35 39.68
C PHE A 251 14.38 10.45 40.74
N ASN A 252 13.43 11.38 40.68
CA ASN A 252 13.35 12.57 41.52
C ASN A 252 11.97 12.73 42.18
N LYS A 253 11.65 11.86 43.11
CA LYS A 253 10.37 11.84 43.85
C LYS A 253 10.04 13.18 44.55
N GLU A 254 11.06 13.92 45.00
CA GLU A 254 10.86 15.25 45.61
C GLU A 254 10.34 16.29 44.59
N TYR A 255 10.69 16.16 43.33
CA TYR A 255 10.24 17.06 42.25
C TYR A 255 8.74 16.89 42.02
N GLU A 256 8.21 15.67 41.99
CA GLU A 256 6.80 15.37 41.85
C GLU A 256 5.96 16.03 42.95
N VAL A 257 6.41 15.93 44.17
CA VAL A 257 5.75 16.57 45.32
C VAL A 257 5.71 18.10 45.20
N ARG A 258 6.76 18.72 44.65
CA ARG A 258 6.81 20.19 44.41
C ARG A 258 5.87 20.62 43.28
N GLU A 259 5.77 19.90 42.18
CA GLU A 259 4.85 20.20 41.08
C GLU A 259 3.39 20.07 41.53
N ILE A 260 3.01 18.97 42.17
CA ILE A 260 1.65 18.79 42.70
C ILE A 260 1.25 19.91 43.65
N LYS A 261 2.19 20.39 44.49
CA LYS A 261 1.93 21.54 45.39
C LYS A 261 1.75 22.85 44.60
N LYS A 262 2.52 23.08 43.53
CA LYS A 262 2.40 24.26 42.66
C LYS A 262 1.06 24.26 41.92
N GLU A 263 0.66 23.13 41.31
CA GLU A 263 -0.61 23.01 40.60
C GLU A 263 -1.81 23.22 41.54
N LYS A 264 -1.80 22.62 42.73
CA LYS A 264 -2.86 22.83 43.73
C LYS A 264 -2.94 24.29 44.18
N LYS A 265 -1.81 24.98 44.31
CA LYS A 265 -1.77 26.40 44.66
C LYS A 265 -2.30 27.27 43.53
N SER A 266 -1.92 27.02 42.29
CA SER A 266 -2.40 27.71 41.08
C SER A 266 -3.89 27.52 40.87
N LEU A 267 -4.42 26.30 41.03
CA LEU A 267 -5.85 26.03 40.98
C LEU A 267 -6.64 26.75 42.08
N LYS A 268 -6.12 26.78 43.32
CA LYS A 268 -6.73 27.54 44.40
C LYS A 268 -6.77 29.07 44.13
N GLU A 269 -5.72 29.60 43.53
CA GLU A 269 -5.64 31.01 43.15
C GLU A 269 -6.60 31.36 42.00
N LYS A 270 -6.72 30.45 41.00
CA LYS A 270 -7.72 30.59 39.93
C LYS A 270 -9.15 30.50 40.44
N PHE A 271 -9.44 29.60 41.39
CA PHE A 271 -10.76 29.51 42.03
C PHE A 271 -11.09 30.75 42.86
N LYS A 272 -10.12 31.32 43.60
CA LYS A 272 -10.32 32.56 44.36
C LYS A 272 -10.57 33.80 43.49
N LYS A 273 -10.17 33.75 42.20
CA LYS A 273 -10.43 34.86 41.25
C LYS A 273 -11.78 34.74 40.55
N LEU A 274 -12.45 33.60 40.69
CA LEU A 274 -13.76 33.32 40.07
C LEU A 274 -14.95 33.62 41.02
N PHE A 275 -14.66 33.81 42.30
CA PHE A 275 -15.59 34.23 43.38
C PHE A 275 -15.05 35.44 44.11
#